data_54a495f016bd93ca949067031165c35e
#
_entry.id   54a495f016bd93ca949067031165c35e
#
_cell.length_a   1.000
_cell.length_b   1.000
_cell.length_c   1.000
_cell.angle_alpha   90.00
_cell.angle_beta   90.00
_cell.angle_gamma   90.00
#
_symmetry.space_group_name_H-M   'P 1'
#
loop_
_entity.id
_entity.type
_entity.pdbx_description
1 polymer ?
#
loop_
_entity_poly.entity_id
_entity_poly.type
_entity_poly.pdbx_seq_one_letter_code
_entity_poly.pdbx_strand_id
1 'polypeptide(L)'
;MIRQIGHFLILAGFLMPATGVCAAQDHTKYEPTLASLDSHPLPGWYAGAKLGIFIHWGLYSVPGWAPLSHPEHDFTNMDYIKNNPYAEWYLNVMRIPGSPTQAYHNEHYGANSSYYDFAPIFNRESKKWNPDEWAKTFRDAGARYVVLTTKHHEGFTLWPSTTMNPNPSIPQNERHAERDIVGELTAAVRKEEMKMGLYYSGGYDWTFNSGPIETPPDYESVKPETKAYGDYAFAQIHELINRYHPAVLWNDIDWPKTGRPMQVEADYYNTVPDGVVDDRFGIKHADFTSPEYQKLDKIAAKKWEECRGLGRSFGYNRAEGEAETIASADLIALLVDVVSKNGNLLLDVGPEDDGTIPAVQLERLKALGAWLRQNGEAIYDTVPWERAVGKTAEGDDLRFTRKGNDLYTTILGTPKTQTATIDGVPPRPGMQVTMIGDAKPLNTKVTGGNLQVMLPEHLPGNYAYVLKLAGYAR
;
A
#
# COMPACT_ATOMS: atom_id res chain seq x y z
N MET A 1 7.59 92.12 14.75
CA MET A 1 8.24 90.87 15.01
C MET A 1 7.20 89.93 15.67
N ILE A 2 6.51 89.16 14.87
CA ILE A 2 5.43 88.23 15.34
C ILE A 2 5.83 86.82 14.84
N ARG A 3 6.13 85.89 15.76
CA ARG A 3 6.40 84.50 15.52
C ARG A 3 5.08 83.76 15.36
N GLN A 4 4.90 83.10 14.17
CA GLN A 4 3.83 82.10 13.97
C GLN A 4 4.31 80.77 14.50
N ILE A 5 3.46 80.12 15.33
CA ILE A 5 3.62 78.78 15.84
C ILE A 5 2.67 77.87 15.00
N GLY A 6 3.30 77.00 14.22
CA GLY A 6 2.57 76.00 13.47
C GLY A 6 2.23 74.79 14.35
N HIS A 7 0.95 74.40 14.37
CA HIS A 7 0.48 73.17 15.04
C HIS A 7 0.58 71.99 14.07
N PHE A 8 1.39 70.97 14.42
CA PHE A 8 1.36 69.67 13.76
C PHE A 8 0.31 68.78 14.43
N LEU A 9 -0.72 68.38 13.69
CA LEU A 9 -1.64 67.32 14.09
C LEU A 9 -1.00 65.98 13.74
N ILE A 10 -0.71 65.15 14.74
CA ILE A 10 -0.30 63.75 14.59
C ILE A 10 -1.60 62.92 14.58
N LEU A 11 -1.96 62.35 13.41
CA LEU A 11 -3.01 61.32 13.30
C LEU A 11 -2.39 59.98 13.72
N ALA A 12 -2.77 59.50 14.91
CA ALA A 12 -2.46 58.14 15.35
C ALA A 12 -3.44 57.16 14.70
N GLY A 13 -3.00 56.42 13.68
CA GLY A 13 -3.76 55.34 13.11
C GLY A 13 -3.76 54.11 14.04
N PHE A 14 -4.90 53.75 14.60
CA PHE A 14 -5.08 52.51 15.31
C PHE A 14 -5.15 51.34 14.30
N LEU A 15 -4.08 50.52 14.22
CA LEU A 15 -4.15 49.20 13.59
C LEU A 15 -4.79 48.26 14.59
N MET A 16 -6.03 47.84 14.31
CA MET A 16 -6.64 46.69 14.98
C MET A 16 -6.00 45.40 14.41
N PRO A 17 -5.53 44.48 15.26
CA PRO A 17 -5.14 43.15 14.78
C PRO A 17 -6.41 42.40 14.35
N ALA A 18 -6.43 41.98 13.08
CA ALA A 18 -7.44 41.01 12.62
C ALA A 18 -7.21 39.67 13.34
N THR A 19 -7.98 39.42 14.38
CA THR A 19 -8.06 38.07 14.96
C THR A 19 -8.78 37.18 13.96
N GLY A 20 -8.01 36.44 13.17
CA GLY A 20 -8.52 35.34 12.39
C GLY A 20 -9.15 34.31 13.34
N VAL A 21 -10.46 34.29 13.41
CA VAL A 21 -11.21 33.20 14.02
C VAL A 21 -10.96 31.99 13.13
N CYS A 22 -10.06 31.10 13.55
CA CYS A 22 -9.96 29.76 12.99
C CYS A 22 -11.30 29.08 13.34
N ALA A 23 -12.21 29.01 12.40
CA ALA A 23 -13.43 28.22 12.57
C ALA A 23 -12.96 26.77 12.81
N ALA A 24 -13.14 26.27 14.03
CA ALA A 24 -13.04 24.85 14.28
C ALA A 24 -14.06 24.19 13.34
N GLN A 25 -13.57 23.37 12.40
CA GLN A 25 -14.46 22.50 11.65
C GLN A 25 -15.15 21.62 12.68
N ASP A 26 -16.47 21.73 12.76
CA ASP A 26 -17.30 20.80 13.51
C ASP A 26 -17.08 19.42 12.88
N HIS A 27 -16.17 18.63 13.43
CA HIS A 27 -15.95 17.27 13.01
C HIS A 27 -17.20 16.47 13.40
N THR A 28 -17.91 15.98 12.40
CA THR A 28 -19.03 15.04 12.62
C THR A 28 -18.51 13.86 13.44
N LYS A 29 -19.08 13.66 14.63
CA LYS A 29 -18.72 12.52 15.46
C LYS A 29 -19.32 11.26 14.85
N TYR A 30 -18.49 10.28 14.54
CA TYR A 30 -18.91 8.99 14.02
C TYR A 30 -19.44 8.09 15.14
N GLU A 31 -20.58 7.46 14.88
CA GLU A 31 -21.22 6.48 15.77
C GLU A 31 -21.02 5.06 15.20
N PRO A 32 -21.02 4.00 16.04
CA PRO A 32 -20.79 2.61 15.61
C PRO A 32 -22.01 2.02 14.88
N THR A 33 -22.43 2.67 13.81
CA THR A 33 -23.54 2.27 12.95
C THR A 33 -23.13 2.38 11.48
N LEU A 34 -23.59 1.46 10.63
CA LEU A 34 -23.28 1.51 9.18
C LEU A 34 -23.67 2.85 8.56
N ALA A 35 -24.83 3.43 8.94
CA ALA A 35 -25.26 4.72 8.39
C ALA A 35 -24.29 5.86 8.72
N SER A 36 -23.70 5.84 9.92
CA SER A 36 -22.69 6.84 10.31
C SER A 36 -21.34 6.59 9.60
N LEU A 37 -20.88 5.34 9.59
CA LEU A 37 -19.61 4.97 8.95
C LEU A 37 -19.65 5.24 7.43
N ASP A 38 -20.76 4.88 6.75
CA ASP A 38 -20.94 5.12 5.32
C ASP A 38 -21.01 6.61 4.93
N SER A 39 -21.15 7.51 5.91
CA SER A 39 -21.06 8.95 5.69
C SER A 39 -19.61 9.47 5.65
N HIS A 40 -18.62 8.65 6.00
CA HIS A 40 -17.22 9.02 5.90
C HIS A 40 -16.81 9.22 4.43
N PRO A 41 -16.32 10.41 4.06
CA PRO A 41 -15.92 10.66 2.68
C PRO A 41 -14.53 10.07 2.43
N LEU A 42 -14.34 9.43 1.27
CA LEU A 42 -12.99 9.01 0.86
C LEU A 42 -12.05 10.22 0.79
N PRO A 43 -10.99 10.29 1.59
CA PRO A 43 -10.09 11.43 1.59
C PRO A 43 -9.35 11.61 0.26
N GLY A 44 -9.24 12.88 -0.18
CA GLY A 44 -8.59 13.22 -1.45
C GLY A 44 -7.14 12.77 -1.54
N TRP A 45 -6.42 12.78 -0.41
CA TRP A 45 -5.05 12.30 -0.37
C TRP A 45 -4.94 10.82 -0.79
N TYR A 46 -5.85 9.96 -0.31
CA TYR A 46 -5.84 8.53 -0.64
C TYR A 46 -6.29 8.26 -2.08
N ALA A 47 -7.32 9.01 -2.53
CA ALA A 47 -7.77 8.94 -3.93
C ALA A 47 -6.65 9.31 -4.91
N GLY A 48 -5.79 10.27 -4.55
CA GLY A 48 -4.70 10.79 -5.36
C GLY A 48 -3.36 10.04 -5.22
N ALA A 49 -3.15 9.27 -4.14
CA ALA A 49 -1.86 8.69 -3.78
C ALA A 49 -1.28 7.69 -4.79
N LYS A 50 -2.07 6.80 -5.31
CA LYS A 50 -1.80 5.81 -6.37
C LYS A 50 -0.77 4.72 -6.07
N LEU A 51 0.27 5.02 -5.28
CA LEU A 51 1.32 4.08 -4.89
C LEU A 51 1.57 4.14 -3.39
N GLY A 52 1.44 2.99 -2.74
CA GLY A 52 1.90 2.72 -1.38
C GLY A 52 2.94 1.62 -1.35
N ILE A 53 3.73 1.57 -0.30
CA ILE A 53 4.61 0.45 0.02
C ILE A 53 4.05 -0.31 1.20
N PHE A 54 3.88 -1.62 1.04
CA PHE A 54 3.59 -2.55 2.12
C PHE A 54 4.89 -3.14 2.65
N ILE A 55 4.93 -3.49 3.93
CA ILE A 55 6.12 -4.09 4.51
C ILE A 55 5.69 -5.29 5.34
N HIS A 56 6.08 -6.50 4.92
CA HIS A 56 5.97 -7.69 5.74
C HIS A 56 7.30 -7.97 6.41
N TRP A 57 7.38 -7.65 7.71
CA TRP A 57 8.59 -7.82 8.53
C TRP A 57 8.23 -8.36 9.91
N GLY A 58 8.94 -9.37 10.39
CA GLY A 58 8.64 -10.04 11.66
C GLY A 58 9.51 -11.25 11.90
N LEU A 59 9.09 -12.14 12.81
CA LEU A 59 9.85 -13.34 13.15
C LEU A 59 10.11 -14.25 11.97
N TYR A 60 9.20 -14.30 11.00
CA TYR A 60 9.34 -15.09 9.77
C TYR A 60 10.49 -14.62 8.87
N SER A 61 11.00 -13.41 9.07
CA SER A 61 12.19 -12.92 8.36
C SER A 61 13.47 -13.61 8.83
N VAL A 62 13.49 -14.19 10.03
CA VAL A 62 14.65 -14.93 10.56
C VAL A 62 14.90 -16.21 9.77
N PRO A 63 13.95 -17.17 9.64
CA PRO A 63 14.13 -18.28 8.72
C PRO A 63 14.13 -17.79 7.28
N GLY A 64 13.33 -16.78 6.95
CA GLY A 64 13.24 -16.15 5.64
C GLY A 64 13.12 -17.18 4.53
N TRP A 65 12.18 -18.14 4.63
CA TRP A 65 12.12 -19.26 3.72
C TRP A 65 10.69 -19.78 3.51
N ALA A 66 10.37 -20.07 2.27
CA ALA A 66 9.22 -20.86 1.83
C ALA A 66 9.56 -21.58 0.53
N PRO A 67 8.87 -22.69 0.18
CA PRO A 67 9.10 -23.38 -1.08
C PRO A 67 8.66 -22.52 -2.28
N LEU A 68 9.33 -22.68 -3.43
CA LEU A 68 8.98 -21.99 -4.68
C LEU A 68 7.95 -22.75 -5.53
N SER A 69 7.20 -23.65 -4.94
CA SER A 69 6.50 -24.72 -5.62
C SER A 69 5.24 -24.33 -6.41
N HIS A 70 4.59 -23.22 -6.12
CA HIS A 70 3.34 -22.84 -6.78
C HIS A 70 3.37 -21.39 -7.24
N PRO A 71 3.34 -21.13 -8.57
CA PRO A 71 3.29 -19.76 -9.09
C PRO A 71 1.90 -19.11 -8.95
N GLU A 72 0.85 -19.92 -8.73
CA GLU A 72 -0.54 -19.47 -8.63
C GLU A 72 -1.01 -19.53 -7.17
N HIS A 73 -1.78 -18.52 -6.76
CA HIS A 73 -2.36 -18.44 -5.41
C HIS A 73 -3.69 -19.20 -5.39
N ASP A 74 -3.67 -20.46 -4.91
CA ASP A 74 -4.86 -21.32 -4.83
C ASP A 74 -5.07 -21.88 -3.43
N PHE A 75 -5.64 -21.09 -2.56
CA PHE A 75 -5.98 -21.46 -1.18
C PHE A 75 -7.09 -22.52 -1.07
N THR A 76 -7.69 -22.96 -2.18
CA THR A 76 -8.64 -24.08 -2.21
C THR A 76 -7.97 -25.43 -2.42
N ASN A 77 -6.69 -25.44 -2.78
CA ASN A 77 -5.89 -26.61 -3.07
C ASN A 77 -5.04 -27.02 -1.85
N MET A 78 -5.27 -28.24 -1.32
CA MET A 78 -4.51 -28.75 -0.17
C MET A 78 -3.01 -28.87 -0.44
N ASP A 79 -2.60 -29.18 -1.67
CA ASP A 79 -1.18 -29.24 -2.02
C ASP A 79 -0.56 -27.84 -2.00
N TYR A 80 -1.28 -26.81 -2.44
CA TYR A 80 -0.87 -25.42 -2.29
C TYR A 80 -0.70 -25.03 -0.82
N ILE A 81 -1.69 -25.36 0.03
CA ILE A 81 -1.65 -25.05 1.48
C ILE A 81 -0.41 -25.65 2.13
N LYS A 82 -0.11 -26.94 1.82
CA LYS A 82 1.05 -27.66 2.36
C LYS A 82 2.38 -27.14 1.83
N ASN A 83 2.41 -26.63 0.60
CA ASN A 83 3.57 -26.08 -0.08
C ASN A 83 3.47 -24.54 -0.24
N ASN A 84 2.81 -23.86 0.68
CA ASN A 84 2.54 -22.44 0.62
C ASN A 84 3.83 -21.64 0.41
N PRO A 85 3.90 -20.79 -0.64
CA PRO A 85 5.10 -20.02 -0.97
C PRO A 85 5.29 -18.77 -0.09
N TYR A 86 4.35 -18.47 0.82
CA TYR A 86 4.40 -17.31 1.68
C TYR A 86 5.30 -17.55 2.90
N ALA A 87 6.43 -16.86 2.97
CA ALA A 87 7.37 -16.98 4.09
C ALA A 87 6.76 -16.50 5.42
N GLU A 88 5.84 -15.55 5.39
CA GLU A 88 5.12 -15.07 6.57
C GLU A 88 4.13 -16.12 7.14
N TRP A 89 3.82 -17.16 6.38
CA TRP A 89 3.04 -18.31 6.85
C TRP A 89 3.91 -19.43 7.45
N TYR A 90 5.21 -19.19 7.65
CA TYR A 90 6.17 -20.19 8.13
C TYR A 90 5.68 -20.96 9.35
N LEU A 91 5.17 -20.27 10.39
CA LEU A 91 4.63 -20.92 11.60
C LEU A 91 3.50 -21.89 11.31
N ASN A 92 2.59 -21.54 10.40
CA ASN A 92 1.51 -22.45 10.00
C ASN A 92 2.07 -23.69 9.30
N VAL A 93 2.87 -23.45 8.25
CA VAL A 93 3.30 -24.52 7.35
C VAL A 93 4.31 -25.46 8.02
N MET A 94 5.18 -24.97 8.93
CA MET A 94 6.08 -25.83 9.69
C MET A 94 5.35 -26.83 10.60
N ARG A 95 4.09 -26.55 10.97
CA ARG A 95 3.24 -27.44 11.77
C ARG A 95 2.54 -28.52 10.95
N ILE A 96 2.50 -28.40 9.62
CA ILE A 96 1.86 -29.38 8.72
C ILE A 96 2.80 -30.57 8.53
N PRO A 97 2.38 -31.80 8.92
CA PRO A 97 3.24 -32.97 8.82
C PRO A 97 3.72 -33.25 7.40
N GLY A 98 5.04 -33.36 7.24
CA GLY A 98 5.68 -33.64 5.96
C GLY A 98 5.61 -32.48 4.96
N SER A 99 5.39 -31.24 5.40
CA SER A 99 5.55 -30.07 4.56
C SER A 99 7.05 -29.78 4.29
N PRO A 100 7.39 -29.15 3.15
CA PRO A 100 8.76 -28.71 2.89
C PRO A 100 9.27 -27.74 3.98
N THR A 101 8.42 -26.87 4.50
CA THR A 101 8.77 -25.92 5.55
C THR A 101 9.09 -26.64 6.88
N GLN A 102 8.35 -27.70 7.22
CA GLN A 102 8.69 -28.53 8.37
C GLN A 102 10.06 -29.21 8.19
N ALA A 103 10.31 -29.76 7.00
CA ALA A 103 11.59 -30.39 6.70
C ALA A 103 12.75 -29.40 6.82
N TYR A 104 12.60 -28.20 6.22
CA TYR A 104 13.56 -27.11 6.30
C TYR A 104 13.81 -26.69 7.77
N HIS A 105 12.73 -26.52 8.54
CA HIS A 105 12.85 -26.15 9.97
C HIS A 105 13.63 -27.18 10.78
N ASN A 106 13.28 -28.47 10.62
CA ASN A 106 13.94 -29.57 11.31
C ASN A 106 15.44 -29.67 10.98
N GLU A 107 15.79 -29.44 9.72
CA GLU A 107 17.17 -29.50 9.25
C GLU A 107 18.01 -28.34 9.78
N HIS A 108 17.48 -27.11 9.78
CA HIS A 108 18.26 -25.91 10.08
C HIS A 108 18.20 -25.47 11.53
N TYR A 109 17.10 -25.78 12.24
CA TYR A 109 16.86 -25.31 13.61
C TYR A 109 16.65 -26.46 14.61
N GLY A 110 16.39 -27.67 14.11
CA GLY A 110 16.11 -28.84 14.92
C GLY A 110 14.62 -29.11 15.15
N ALA A 111 14.26 -30.38 15.18
CA ALA A 111 12.85 -30.82 15.25
C ALA A 111 12.09 -30.41 16.54
N ASN A 112 12.81 -30.02 17.58
CA ASN A 112 12.23 -29.60 18.87
C ASN A 112 12.32 -28.09 19.11
N SER A 113 12.85 -27.31 18.16
CA SER A 113 12.90 -25.85 18.29
C SER A 113 11.52 -25.24 18.10
N SER A 114 11.24 -24.18 18.86
CA SER A 114 10.02 -23.41 18.74
C SER A 114 10.18 -22.31 17.68
N TYR A 115 9.10 -22.01 16.96
CA TYR A 115 9.07 -20.81 16.11
C TYR A 115 9.46 -19.54 16.90
N TYR A 116 9.05 -19.45 18.15
CA TYR A 116 9.31 -18.26 18.97
C TYR A 116 10.74 -18.18 19.51
N ASP A 117 11.59 -19.18 19.27
CA ASP A 117 13.03 -19.08 19.46
C ASP A 117 13.66 -18.07 18.47
N PHE A 118 12.93 -17.68 17.44
CA PHE A 118 13.30 -16.59 16.55
C PHE A 118 13.17 -15.19 17.18
N ALA A 119 12.38 -15.01 18.24
CA ALA A 119 12.16 -13.70 18.84
C ALA A 119 13.44 -13.03 19.36
N PRO A 120 14.32 -13.69 20.16
CA PRO A 120 15.57 -13.08 20.57
C PRO A 120 16.55 -12.83 19.39
N ILE A 121 16.45 -13.61 18.30
CA ILE A 121 17.27 -13.41 17.11
C ILE A 121 16.78 -12.13 16.40
N PHE A 122 15.48 -12.02 16.11
CA PHE A 122 14.88 -10.85 15.48
C PHE A 122 15.14 -9.58 16.30
N ASN A 123 14.95 -9.62 17.61
CA ASN A 123 15.21 -8.49 18.51
C ASN A 123 16.69 -8.06 18.51
N ARG A 124 17.63 -8.97 18.29
CA ARG A 124 19.04 -8.64 18.15
C ARG A 124 19.35 -8.04 16.78
N GLU A 125 18.91 -8.69 15.71
CA GLU A 125 19.23 -8.31 14.34
C GLU A 125 18.52 -6.99 13.93
N SER A 126 17.27 -6.80 14.32
CA SER A 126 16.51 -5.57 14.05
C SER A 126 17.14 -4.31 14.66
N LYS A 127 18.10 -4.44 15.61
CA LYS A 127 18.88 -3.30 16.13
C LYS A 127 19.75 -2.63 15.05
N LYS A 128 20.09 -3.35 13.96
CA LYS A 128 20.86 -2.81 12.82
C LYS A 128 20.03 -1.96 11.88
N TRP A 129 18.70 -2.15 11.90
CA TRP A 129 17.79 -1.45 11.01
C TRP A 129 17.76 0.06 11.20
N ASN A 130 17.72 0.80 10.09
CA ASN A 130 17.61 2.26 10.05
C ASN A 130 16.29 2.68 9.36
N PRO A 131 15.29 3.19 10.11
CA PRO A 131 14.00 3.60 9.55
C PRO A 131 14.08 4.75 8.54
N ASP A 132 15.03 5.69 8.71
CA ASP A 132 15.22 6.81 7.79
C ASP A 132 15.66 6.31 6.39
N GLU A 133 16.45 5.25 6.31
CA GLU A 133 16.86 4.67 5.02
C GLU A 133 15.69 4.02 4.29
N TRP A 134 14.81 3.32 5.01
CA TRP A 134 13.59 2.79 4.43
C TRP A 134 12.67 3.91 3.92
N ALA A 135 12.36 4.87 4.78
CA ALA A 135 11.49 6.00 4.41
C ALA A 135 11.99 6.74 3.17
N LYS A 136 13.30 7.01 3.11
CA LYS A 136 13.93 7.61 1.94
C LYS A 136 13.81 6.73 0.69
N THR A 137 14.07 5.43 0.82
CA THR A 137 13.97 4.47 -0.29
C THR A 137 12.55 4.45 -0.87
N PHE A 138 11.53 4.42 -0.01
CA PHE A 138 10.14 4.39 -0.42
C PHE A 138 9.67 5.70 -1.06
N ARG A 139 10.07 6.86 -0.50
CA ARG A 139 9.86 8.15 -1.14
C ARG A 139 10.52 8.21 -2.52
N ASP A 140 11.77 7.77 -2.64
CA ASP A 140 12.52 7.79 -3.90
C ASP A 140 11.93 6.83 -4.93
N ALA A 141 11.26 5.76 -4.50
CA ALA A 141 10.44 4.87 -5.34
C ALA A 141 9.13 5.52 -5.81
N GLY A 142 8.72 6.66 -5.21
CA GLY A 142 7.52 7.40 -5.55
C GLY A 142 6.31 7.07 -4.68
N ALA A 143 6.48 6.35 -3.58
CA ALA A 143 5.37 6.08 -2.65
C ALA A 143 4.81 7.37 -2.04
N ARG A 144 3.50 7.35 -1.75
CA ARG A 144 2.78 8.42 -1.05
C ARG A 144 2.34 7.98 0.34
N TYR A 145 2.32 6.70 0.59
CA TYR A 145 2.04 6.11 1.89
C TYR A 145 2.80 4.79 2.07
N VAL A 146 2.93 4.39 3.31
CA VAL A 146 3.57 3.13 3.72
C VAL A 146 2.63 2.42 4.66
N VAL A 147 2.49 1.11 4.57
CA VAL A 147 1.75 0.26 5.51
C VAL A 147 2.71 -0.77 6.09
N LEU A 148 2.81 -0.87 7.42
CA LEU A 148 3.65 -1.84 8.10
C LEU A 148 2.79 -2.92 8.74
N THR A 149 3.17 -4.20 8.60
CA THR A 149 2.60 -5.28 9.40
C THR A 149 3.01 -5.10 10.87
N THR A 150 2.09 -4.62 11.70
CA THR A 150 2.38 -4.38 13.12
C THR A 150 2.28 -5.64 13.97
N LYS A 151 1.35 -6.52 13.61
CA LYS A 151 1.19 -7.89 14.14
C LYS A 151 0.65 -8.77 13.02
N HIS A 152 1.40 -9.76 12.59
CA HIS A 152 0.94 -10.79 11.67
C HIS A 152 0.28 -11.97 12.43
N HIS A 153 -0.11 -13.04 11.77
CA HIS A 153 -0.90 -14.16 12.31
C HIS A 153 -0.22 -14.90 13.47
N GLU A 154 1.11 -14.86 13.58
CA GLU A 154 1.86 -15.49 14.67
C GLU A 154 1.74 -14.75 16.00
N GLY A 155 1.13 -13.56 16.02
CA GLY A 155 0.85 -12.82 17.24
C GLY A 155 2.03 -12.05 17.83
N PHE A 156 3.16 -11.94 17.13
CA PHE A 156 4.29 -11.12 17.56
C PHE A 156 4.07 -9.67 17.16
N THR A 157 4.12 -8.74 18.13
CA THR A 157 3.90 -7.32 17.86
C THR A 157 5.20 -6.57 17.59
N LEU A 158 5.23 -5.70 16.58
CA LEU A 158 6.39 -4.85 16.28
C LEU A 158 6.43 -3.55 17.10
N TRP A 159 5.61 -3.47 18.15
CA TRP A 159 5.64 -2.40 19.15
C TRP A 159 5.57 -3.01 20.54
N PRO A 160 6.11 -2.34 21.58
CA PRO A 160 6.01 -2.79 22.96
C PRO A 160 4.55 -2.57 23.44
N SER A 161 3.68 -3.52 23.09
CA SER A 161 2.27 -3.51 23.51
C SER A 161 2.16 -3.69 25.03
N THR A 162 1.28 -2.90 25.63
CA THR A 162 0.93 -3.04 27.06
C THR A 162 -0.25 -3.97 27.26
N THR A 163 -0.94 -4.36 26.19
CA THR A 163 -2.07 -5.28 26.22
C THR A 163 -1.55 -6.73 26.33
N MET A 164 -1.78 -7.32 27.49
CA MET A 164 -1.34 -8.69 27.75
C MET A 164 -2.19 -9.72 27.00
N ASN A 165 -1.52 -10.72 26.40
CA ASN A 165 -2.22 -11.85 25.80
C ASN A 165 -2.92 -12.65 26.92
N PRO A 166 -4.24 -12.88 26.84
CA PRO A 166 -4.99 -13.60 27.88
C PRO A 166 -4.71 -15.10 27.92
N ASN A 167 -3.98 -15.66 26.93
CA ASN A 167 -3.54 -17.06 26.98
C ASN A 167 -2.38 -17.21 27.98
N PRO A 168 -2.59 -17.91 29.14
CA PRO A 168 -1.59 -17.99 30.18
C PRO A 168 -0.35 -18.82 29.79
N SER A 169 -0.41 -19.59 28.72
CA SER A 169 0.72 -20.38 28.21
C SER A 169 1.71 -19.53 27.39
N ILE A 170 1.38 -18.26 27.12
CA ILE A 170 2.19 -17.36 26.32
C ILE A 170 3.06 -16.47 27.22
N PRO A 171 4.40 -16.58 27.19
CA PRO A 171 5.29 -15.65 27.87
C PRO A 171 5.15 -14.24 27.31
N GLN A 172 4.75 -13.27 28.13
CA GLN A 172 4.42 -11.91 27.69
C GLN A 172 5.62 -11.16 27.11
N ASN A 173 6.79 -11.33 27.73
CA ASN A 173 8.04 -10.68 27.32
C ASN A 173 8.67 -11.24 26.03
N GLU A 174 8.12 -12.30 25.47
CA GLU A 174 8.63 -12.95 24.25
C GLU A 174 7.76 -12.69 23.03
N ARG A 175 6.72 -11.87 23.16
CA ARG A 175 5.68 -11.67 22.14
C ARG A 175 5.66 -10.30 21.49
N HIS A 176 6.67 -9.50 21.77
CA HIS A 176 6.80 -8.17 21.15
C HIS A 176 8.25 -7.82 20.85
N ALA A 177 8.44 -6.92 19.89
CA ALA A 177 9.74 -6.32 19.64
C ALA A 177 10.21 -5.49 20.84
N GLU A 178 11.53 -5.54 21.14
CA GLU A 178 12.14 -4.70 22.16
C GLU A 178 12.15 -3.22 21.74
N ARG A 179 12.29 -2.96 20.43
CA ARG A 179 12.17 -1.61 19.82
C ARG A 179 10.72 -1.27 19.53
N ASP A 180 10.38 0.00 19.58
CA ASP A 180 9.14 0.52 19.03
C ASP A 180 9.29 0.74 17.50
N ILE A 181 9.36 -0.38 16.76
CA ILE A 181 9.54 -0.38 15.29
C ILE A 181 8.43 0.43 14.62
N VAL A 182 7.19 0.29 15.11
CA VAL A 182 6.03 1.02 14.59
C VAL A 182 6.19 2.52 14.77
N GLY A 183 6.59 2.98 15.96
CA GLY A 183 6.78 4.39 16.27
C GLY A 183 7.95 4.99 15.51
N GLU A 184 9.09 4.28 15.45
CA GLU A 184 10.28 4.74 14.74
C GLU A 184 10.04 4.88 13.23
N LEU A 185 9.39 3.88 12.60
CA LEU A 185 9.04 3.96 11.17
C LEU A 185 8.00 5.05 10.91
N THR A 186 7.01 5.20 11.79
CA THR A 186 5.99 6.26 11.67
C THR A 186 6.63 7.63 11.63
N ALA A 187 7.60 7.89 12.52
CA ALA A 187 8.33 9.16 12.56
C ALA A 187 9.14 9.38 11.27
N ALA A 188 9.87 8.36 10.80
CA ALA A 188 10.68 8.43 9.59
C ALA A 188 9.84 8.66 8.32
N VAL A 189 8.74 7.93 8.17
CA VAL A 189 7.82 8.06 7.02
C VAL A 189 7.19 9.46 6.96
N ARG A 190 6.75 10.00 8.12
CA ARG A 190 6.18 11.35 8.20
C ARG A 190 7.20 12.45 7.93
N LYS A 191 8.46 12.26 8.33
CA LYS A 191 9.57 13.16 8.01
C LYS A 191 9.82 13.29 6.49
N GLU A 192 9.54 12.21 5.74
CA GLU A 192 9.61 12.17 4.29
C GLU A 192 8.28 12.56 3.61
N GLU A 193 7.37 13.23 4.34
CA GLU A 193 6.07 13.74 3.88
C GLU A 193 5.11 12.68 3.32
N MET A 194 5.33 11.41 3.68
CA MET A 194 4.44 10.31 3.35
C MET A 194 3.43 10.05 4.48
N LYS A 195 2.29 9.43 4.13
CA LYS A 195 1.30 8.96 5.11
C LYS A 195 1.70 7.59 5.64
N MET A 196 1.54 7.36 6.95
CA MET A 196 1.81 6.07 7.57
C MET A 196 0.51 5.31 7.84
N GLY A 197 0.43 4.08 7.35
CA GLY A 197 -0.61 3.12 7.61
C GLY A 197 -0.09 1.95 8.45
N LEU A 198 -1.00 1.27 9.13
CA LEU A 198 -0.70 0.12 9.98
C LEU A 198 -1.61 -1.05 9.61
N TYR A 199 -0.99 -2.20 9.33
CA TYR A 199 -1.66 -3.48 9.18
C TYR A 199 -1.77 -4.17 10.54
N TYR A 200 -2.88 -4.83 10.77
CA TYR A 200 -3.11 -5.69 11.93
C TYR A 200 -3.85 -6.96 11.52
N SER A 201 -3.32 -8.12 11.88
CA SER A 201 -4.03 -9.39 11.70
C SER A 201 -5.13 -9.54 12.75
N GLY A 202 -6.36 -9.20 12.37
CA GLY A 202 -7.54 -9.31 13.22
C GLY A 202 -8.19 -10.67 13.17
N GLY A 203 -8.24 -11.31 11.99
CA GLY A 203 -8.91 -12.59 11.79
C GLY A 203 -8.13 -13.80 12.27
N TYR A 204 -6.79 -13.71 12.28
CA TYR A 204 -5.94 -14.77 12.81
C TYR A 204 -5.02 -14.27 13.92
N ASP A 205 -4.86 -15.11 14.92
CA ASP A 205 -3.80 -15.05 15.92
C ASP A 205 -3.50 -16.47 16.39
N TRP A 206 -2.41 -17.04 15.90
CA TRP A 206 -2.05 -18.43 16.17
C TRP A 206 -1.61 -18.68 17.60
N THR A 207 -1.51 -17.66 18.44
CA THR A 207 -1.34 -17.82 19.90
C THR A 207 -2.63 -18.27 20.60
N PHE A 208 -3.80 -18.08 19.95
CA PHE A 208 -5.11 -18.50 20.44
C PHE A 208 -5.56 -19.83 19.84
N ASN A 209 -4.89 -20.30 18.80
CA ASN A 209 -5.26 -21.53 18.11
C ASN A 209 -4.03 -22.37 17.81
N SER A 210 -4.00 -23.60 18.32
CA SER A 210 -2.84 -24.49 18.25
C SER A 210 -2.76 -25.33 16.97
N GLY A 211 -3.85 -25.45 16.22
CA GLY A 211 -3.90 -26.24 14.98
C GLY A 211 -3.39 -25.46 13.78
N PRO A 212 -2.69 -26.14 12.83
CA PRO A 212 -2.39 -25.53 11.54
C PRO A 212 -3.63 -25.49 10.65
N ILE A 213 -3.60 -24.60 9.65
CA ILE A 213 -4.48 -24.65 8.49
C ILE A 213 -3.89 -25.65 7.51
N GLU A 214 -4.52 -26.81 7.37
CA GLU A 214 -4.09 -27.89 6.47
C GLU A 214 -5.07 -28.10 5.31
N THR A 215 -6.33 -27.70 5.50
CA THR A 215 -7.42 -27.87 4.54
C THR A 215 -8.22 -26.57 4.38
N PRO A 216 -8.93 -26.36 3.27
CA PRO A 216 -9.76 -25.17 3.09
C PRO A 216 -10.76 -24.87 4.21
N PRO A 217 -11.47 -25.85 4.83
CA PRO A 217 -12.33 -25.58 5.99
C PRO A 217 -11.61 -24.99 7.21
N ASP A 218 -10.31 -25.23 7.35
CA ASP A 218 -9.54 -24.76 8.51
C ASP A 218 -9.41 -23.23 8.51
N TYR A 219 -9.45 -22.58 7.35
CA TYR A 219 -9.43 -21.11 7.26
C TYR A 219 -10.53 -20.44 8.10
N GLU A 220 -11.69 -21.08 8.21
CA GLU A 220 -12.75 -20.56 9.07
C GLU A 220 -12.66 -21.09 10.50
N SER A 221 -12.30 -22.36 10.69
CA SER A 221 -12.31 -23.01 12.01
C SER A 221 -11.23 -22.50 12.96
N VAL A 222 -10.13 -21.96 12.43
CA VAL A 222 -9.03 -21.43 13.25
C VAL A 222 -9.21 -19.95 13.63
N LYS A 223 -10.22 -19.25 13.13
CA LYS A 223 -10.50 -17.86 13.53
C LYS A 223 -10.86 -17.80 15.02
N PRO A 224 -10.12 -17.04 15.85
CA PRO A 224 -10.44 -16.94 17.27
C PRO A 224 -11.62 -15.99 17.49
N GLU A 225 -12.77 -16.54 17.90
CA GLU A 225 -14.01 -15.81 18.12
C GLU A 225 -14.41 -15.67 19.59
N THR A 226 -13.50 -15.99 20.51
CA THR A 226 -13.78 -15.85 21.95
C THR A 226 -13.86 -14.39 22.38
N LYS A 227 -14.63 -14.10 23.43
CA LYS A 227 -14.66 -12.75 24.02
C LYS A 227 -13.28 -12.29 24.48
N ALA A 228 -12.47 -13.19 25.02
CA ALA A 228 -11.11 -12.88 25.48
C ALA A 228 -10.22 -12.40 24.30
N TYR A 229 -10.32 -13.07 23.15
CA TYR A 229 -9.61 -12.61 21.96
C TYR A 229 -10.17 -11.28 21.42
N GLY A 230 -11.49 -11.13 21.34
CA GLY A 230 -12.10 -9.90 20.86
C GLY A 230 -11.74 -8.68 21.71
N ASP A 231 -11.67 -8.84 23.04
CA ASP A 231 -11.24 -7.75 23.94
C ASP A 231 -9.74 -7.46 23.78
N TYR A 232 -8.91 -8.49 23.58
CA TYR A 232 -7.49 -8.35 23.32
C TYR A 232 -7.21 -7.63 22.01
N ALA A 233 -7.82 -8.06 20.90
CA ALA A 233 -7.67 -7.42 19.60
C ALA A 233 -8.17 -5.96 19.63
N PHE A 234 -9.31 -5.71 20.29
CA PHE A 234 -9.85 -4.38 20.47
C PHE A 234 -8.89 -3.46 21.26
N ALA A 235 -8.28 -3.94 22.32
CA ALA A 235 -7.32 -3.16 23.09
C ALA A 235 -6.05 -2.85 22.28
N GLN A 236 -5.49 -3.85 21.59
CA GLN A 236 -4.28 -3.66 20.76
C GLN A 236 -4.50 -2.69 19.59
N ILE A 237 -5.64 -2.80 18.88
CA ILE A 237 -5.91 -1.87 17.77
C ILE A 237 -6.06 -0.44 18.26
N HIS A 238 -6.63 -0.24 19.46
CA HIS A 238 -6.73 1.09 20.07
C HIS A 238 -5.37 1.62 20.57
N GLU A 239 -4.45 0.75 21.00
CA GLU A 239 -3.07 1.18 21.23
C GLU A 239 -2.46 1.75 19.96
N LEU A 240 -2.61 1.07 18.80
CA LEU A 240 -2.09 1.51 17.51
C LEU A 240 -2.74 2.83 17.07
N ILE A 241 -4.06 2.93 17.12
CA ILE A 241 -4.81 4.14 16.75
C ILE A 241 -4.36 5.33 17.59
N ASN A 242 -4.35 5.19 18.93
CA ASN A 242 -4.10 6.29 19.85
C ASN A 242 -2.61 6.70 19.92
N ARG A 243 -1.68 5.76 19.74
CA ARG A 243 -0.24 6.06 19.81
C ARG A 243 0.31 6.62 18.51
N TYR A 244 -0.15 6.08 17.37
CA TYR A 244 0.49 6.34 16.09
C TYR A 244 -0.38 7.09 15.09
N HIS A 245 -1.69 7.20 15.30
CA HIS A 245 -2.64 7.90 14.42
C HIS A 245 -2.43 7.53 12.95
N PRO A 246 -2.60 6.24 12.58
CA PRO A 246 -2.33 5.76 11.23
C PRO A 246 -3.30 6.38 10.22
N ALA A 247 -2.80 6.77 9.05
CA ALA A 247 -3.64 7.28 7.96
C ALA A 247 -4.38 6.14 7.20
N VAL A 248 -3.87 4.91 7.27
CA VAL A 248 -4.53 3.69 6.79
C VAL A 248 -4.59 2.71 7.95
N LEU A 249 -5.76 2.21 8.27
CA LEU A 249 -5.95 1.09 9.19
C LEU A 249 -6.31 -0.13 8.34
N TRP A 250 -5.31 -0.99 8.11
CA TRP A 250 -5.41 -2.15 7.25
C TRP A 250 -5.60 -3.41 8.09
N ASN A 251 -6.78 -4.01 8.05
CA ASN A 251 -7.06 -5.27 8.74
C ASN A 251 -6.84 -6.46 7.81
N ASP A 252 -6.58 -7.64 8.36
CA ASP A 252 -6.40 -8.83 7.56
C ASP A 252 -7.26 -10.01 7.99
N ILE A 253 -7.66 -10.80 7.00
CA ILE A 253 -8.50 -12.01 7.03
C ILE A 253 -9.95 -11.68 7.38
N ASP A 254 -10.20 -11.14 8.57
CA ASP A 254 -11.50 -10.78 9.13
C ASP A 254 -11.28 -10.05 10.46
N TRP A 255 -12.33 -9.64 11.13
CA TRP A 255 -12.28 -9.13 12.50
C TRP A 255 -13.19 -9.96 13.41
N PRO A 256 -12.76 -10.34 14.63
CA PRO A 256 -13.59 -11.12 15.54
C PRO A 256 -14.88 -10.35 15.87
N LYS A 257 -16.04 -11.01 15.73
CA LYS A 257 -17.35 -10.38 16.02
C LYS A 257 -17.44 -9.84 17.45
N THR A 258 -16.79 -10.53 18.38
CA THR A 258 -16.68 -10.10 19.78
C THR A 258 -15.77 -8.88 19.97
N GLY A 259 -14.96 -8.52 18.98
CA GLY A 259 -14.05 -7.38 18.94
C GLY A 259 -14.68 -6.06 18.48
N ARG A 260 -16.00 -5.98 18.35
CA ARG A 260 -16.77 -4.72 18.13
C ARG A 260 -16.30 -3.93 16.89
N PRO A 261 -16.30 -4.50 15.67
CA PRO A 261 -15.67 -3.86 14.49
C PRO A 261 -16.24 -2.46 14.17
N MET A 262 -17.56 -2.25 14.26
CA MET A 262 -18.15 -0.92 14.02
C MET A 262 -17.67 0.12 15.03
N GLN A 263 -17.42 -0.28 16.29
CA GLN A 263 -16.86 0.62 17.30
C GLN A 263 -15.41 0.96 17.00
N VAL A 264 -14.61 -0.02 16.54
CA VAL A 264 -13.22 0.20 16.11
C VAL A 264 -13.16 1.26 15.01
N GLU A 265 -13.98 1.13 13.97
CA GLU A 265 -13.98 2.09 12.85
C GLU A 265 -14.49 3.47 13.26
N ALA A 266 -15.57 3.55 14.11
CA ALA A 266 -16.05 4.82 14.61
C ALA A 266 -15.00 5.54 15.46
N ASP A 267 -14.32 4.83 16.37
CA ASP A 267 -13.27 5.40 17.22
C ASP A 267 -12.06 5.82 16.37
N TYR A 268 -11.74 5.04 15.33
CA TYR A 268 -10.68 5.36 14.40
C TYR A 268 -10.98 6.68 13.65
N TYR A 269 -12.12 6.84 13.02
CA TYR A 269 -12.47 8.08 12.31
C TYR A 269 -12.60 9.28 13.24
N ASN A 270 -13.06 9.07 14.48
CA ASN A 270 -13.08 10.13 15.49
C ASN A 270 -11.67 10.57 15.92
N THR A 271 -10.69 9.69 15.82
CA THR A 271 -9.28 9.95 16.17
C THR A 271 -8.48 10.44 14.97
N VAL A 272 -8.75 9.89 13.78
CA VAL A 272 -8.05 10.18 12.51
C VAL A 272 -9.10 10.49 11.43
N PRO A 273 -9.64 11.70 11.38
CA PRO A 273 -10.78 12.05 10.50
C PRO A 273 -10.51 11.91 9.00
N ASP A 274 -9.24 11.94 8.56
CA ASP A 274 -8.80 11.71 7.18
C ASP A 274 -8.19 10.32 6.98
N GLY A 275 -8.43 9.40 7.91
CA GLY A 275 -8.01 8.00 7.83
C GLY A 275 -8.88 7.18 6.88
N VAL A 276 -8.39 6.02 6.47
CA VAL A 276 -9.14 5.07 5.62
C VAL A 276 -9.01 3.65 6.15
N VAL A 277 -10.08 2.85 5.96
CA VAL A 277 -10.12 1.42 6.30
C VAL A 277 -10.37 0.57 5.05
N ASP A 278 -9.82 -0.64 5.04
CA ASP A 278 -10.06 -1.65 4.01
C ASP A 278 -11.36 -2.43 4.26
N ASP A 279 -11.69 -3.37 3.37
CA ASP A 279 -12.92 -4.17 3.39
C ASP A 279 -12.82 -5.47 4.22
N ARG A 280 -11.80 -5.61 5.08
CA ARG A 280 -11.54 -6.86 5.81
C ARG A 280 -11.95 -6.82 7.29
N PHE A 281 -12.71 -5.82 7.75
CA PHE A 281 -13.22 -5.76 9.12
C PHE A 281 -14.50 -6.60 9.37
N GLY A 282 -14.91 -7.43 8.41
CA GLY A 282 -16.08 -8.30 8.56
C GLY A 282 -17.42 -7.57 8.62
N ILE A 283 -17.46 -6.30 8.29
CA ILE A 283 -18.66 -5.46 8.16
C ILE A 283 -18.80 -4.93 6.73
N LYS A 284 -19.97 -4.34 6.42
CA LYS A 284 -20.23 -3.87 5.06
C LYS A 284 -19.56 -2.54 4.71
N HIS A 285 -19.16 -1.76 5.71
CA HIS A 285 -18.46 -0.50 5.49
C HIS A 285 -17.01 -0.78 5.05
N ALA A 286 -16.51 0.03 4.11
CA ALA A 286 -15.10 0.14 3.74
C ALA A 286 -14.88 1.36 2.86
N ASP A 287 -13.76 2.05 3.02
CA ASP A 287 -13.32 3.14 2.12
C ASP A 287 -12.79 2.59 0.80
N PHE A 288 -12.17 1.42 0.82
CA PHE A 288 -11.63 0.73 -0.36
C PHE A 288 -11.67 -0.79 -0.21
N THR A 289 -11.67 -1.49 -1.35
CA THR A 289 -11.49 -2.94 -1.38
C THR A 289 -10.04 -3.31 -1.64
N SER A 290 -9.58 -4.44 -1.08
CA SER A 290 -8.17 -4.83 -1.07
C SER A 290 -7.91 -6.23 -1.65
N PRO A 291 -8.19 -6.46 -2.96
CA PRO A 291 -7.86 -7.74 -3.60
C PRO A 291 -6.34 -7.95 -3.69
N GLU A 292 -5.91 -9.21 -3.63
CA GLU A 292 -4.51 -9.61 -3.75
C GLU A 292 -4.24 -10.26 -5.10
N TYR A 293 -3.15 -9.86 -5.77
CA TYR A 293 -2.70 -10.42 -7.06
C TYR A 293 -3.79 -10.44 -8.16
N GLN A 294 -4.74 -9.50 -8.10
CA GLN A 294 -5.87 -9.45 -9.04
C GLN A 294 -5.75 -8.28 -10.01
N LYS A 295 -6.21 -8.50 -11.23
CA LYS A 295 -6.38 -7.46 -12.25
C LYS A 295 -7.86 -7.30 -12.55
N LEU A 296 -8.36 -6.08 -12.47
CA LEU A 296 -9.75 -5.80 -12.87
C LEU A 296 -9.82 -5.65 -14.39
N ASP A 297 -10.94 -6.10 -14.98
CA ASP A 297 -11.17 -5.97 -16.42
C ASP A 297 -11.66 -4.57 -16.82
N LYS A 298 -12.26 -3.82 -15.89
CA LYS A 298 -12.91 -2.54 -16.11
C LYS A 298 -12.65 -1.56 -14.97
N ILE A 299 -13.00 -0.29 -15.21
CA ILE A 299 -12.94 0.77 -14.19
C ILE A 299 -13.85 0.40 -13.03
N ALA A 300 -13.29 0.38 -11.81
CA ALA A 300 -14.03 0.16 -10.59
C ALA A 300 -14.86 1.40 -10.21
N ALA A 301 -16.11 1.18 -9.79
CA ALA A 301 -16.98 2.26 -9.34
C ALA A 301 -16.54 2.81 -7.96
N LYS A 302 -16.02 1.94 -7.08
CA LYS A 302 -15.45 2.30 -5.79
C LYS A 302 -13.92 2.28 -5.87
N LYS A 303 -13.26 2.95 -4.93
CA LYS A 303 -11.82 2.89 -4.76
C LYS A 303 -11.41 1.46 -4.39
N TRP A 304 -10.29 1.02 -4.93
CA TRP A 304 -9.69 -0.28 -4.63
C TRP A 304 -8.18 -0.17 -4.55
N GLU A 305 -7.57 -1.13 -3.91
CA GLU A 305 -6.13 -1.22 -3.73
C GLU A 305 -5.66 -2.62 -4.13
N GLU A 306 -4.86 -2.69 -5.19
CA GLU A 306 -4.15 -3.92 -5.54
C GLU A 306 -3.02 -4.13 -4.56
N CYS A 307 -3.07 -5.24 -3.81
CA CYS A 307 -2.04 -5.62 -2.85
C CYS A 307 -1.25 -6.82 -3.39
N ARG A 308 0.07 -6.70 -3.46
CA ARG A 308 0.93 -7.80 -3.87
C ARG A 308 2.39 -7.64 -3.50
N GLY A 309 3.10 -8.76 -3.36
CA GLY A 309 4.56 -8.81 -3.25
C GLY A 309 5.28 -8.44 -4.55
N LEU A 310 6.51 -7.96 -4.42
CA LEU A 310 7.46 -7.92 -5.54
C LEU A 310 7.83 -9.32 -6.00
N GLY A 311 7.95 -10.26 -5.05
CA GLY A 311 8.11 -11.70 -5.28
C GLY A 311 6.76 -12.45 -5.22
N ARG A 312 6.83 -13.75 -4.96
CA ARG A 312 5.67 -14.61 -4.72
C ARG A 312 5.21 -14.53 -3.27
N SER A 313 6.16 -14.35 -2.34
CA SER A 313 5.94 -14.15 -0.91
C SER A 313 5.78 -12.66 -0.60
N PHE A 314 5.01 -12.32 0.43
CA PHE A 314 5.04 -10.99 1.04
C PHE A 314 6.25 -10.88 1.97
N GLY A 315 6.43 -11.78 2.93
CA GLY A 315 7.62 -11.82 3.77
C GLY A 315 8.88 -12.21 3.01
N TYR A 316 10.04 -11.88 3.57
CA TYR A 316 11.34 -12.26 3.01
C TYR A 316 11.44 -13.77 2.75
N ASN A 317 11.73 -14.13 1.51
CA ASN A 317 12.02 -15.51 1.11
C ASN A 317 13.38 -15.57 0.41
N ARG A 318 14.40 -16.12 1.09
CA ARG A 318 15.76 -16.24 0.55
C ARG A 318 15.87 -17.16 -0.67
N ALA A 319 14.83 -17.96 -0.92
CA ALA A 319 14.77 -18.82 -2.11
C ALA A 319 14.35 -18.06 -3.36
N GLU A 320 13.73 -16.88 -3.21
CA GLU A 320 13.34 -16.03 -4.34
C GLU A 320 14.53 -15.27 -4.91
N GLY A 321 14.55 -15.19 -6.24
CA GLY A 321 15.54 -14.45 -6.99
C GLY A 321 14.91 -13.63 -8.13
N GLU A 322 15.70 -13.40 -9.16
CA GLU A 322 15.27 -12.63 -10.34
C GLU A 322 14.06 -13.26 -11.05
N ALA A 323 13.99 -14.59 -11.09
CA ALA A 323 12.92 -15.33 -11.79
C ALA A 323 11.57 -15.28 -11.05
N GLU A 324 11.58 -15.12 -9.74
CA GLU A 324 10.37 -15.03 -8.90
C GLU A 324 9.89 -13.60 -8.70
N THR A 325 10.76 -12.61 -8.96
CA THR A 325 10.46 -11.19 -8.76
C THR A 325 9.91 -10.56 -10.04
N ILE A 326 8.83 -9.80 -9.94
CA ILE A 326 8.21 -9.10 -11.08
C ILE A 326 9.26 -8.23 -11.82
N ALA A 327 9.30 -8.32 -13.15
CA ALA A 327 10.21 -7.50 -13.95
C ALA A 327 9.81 -6.00 -13.87
N SER A 328 10.79 -5.09 -13.94
CA SER A 328 10.54 -3.64 -13.85
C SER A 328 9.53 -3.14 -14.89
N ALA A 329 9.54 -3.69 -16.10
CA ALA A 329 8.57 -3.34 -17.15
C ALA A 329 7.16 -3.74 -16.78
N ASP A 330 6.97 -4.95 -16.25
CA ASP A 330 5.67 -5.47 -15.84
C ASP A 330 5.14 -4.76 -14.59
N LEU A 331 6.02 -4.38 -13.67
CA LEU A 331 5.67 -3.60 -12.48
C LEU A 331 5.12 -2.22 -12.87
N ILE A 332 5.78 -1.52 -13.80
CA ILE A 332 5.34 -0.22 -14.28
C ILE A 332 4.02 -0.36 -15.05
N ALA A 333 3.90 -1.36 -15.91
CA ALA A 333 2.66 -1.65 -16.62
C ALA A 333 1.51 -1.96 -15.66
N LEU A 334 1.77 -2.70 -14.57
CA LEU A 334 0.80 -3.00 -13.53
C LEU A 334 0.33 -1.71 -12.82
N LEU A 335 1.26 -0.85 -12.37
CA LEU A 335 0.89 0.42 -11.74
C LEU A 335 -0.01 1.25 -12.64
N VAL A 336 0.37 1.39 -13.91
CA VAL A 336 -0.41 2.16 -14.90
C VAL A 336 -1.79 1.53 -15.12
N ASP A 337 -1.88 0.21 -15.19
CA ASP A 337 -3.13 -0.54 -15.36
C ASP A 337 -4.07 -0.33 -14.16
N VAL A 338 -3.56 -0.52 -12.94
CA VAL A 338 -4.29 -0.33 -11.68
C VAL A 338 -4.84 1.10 -11.59
N VAL A 339 -3.99 2.10 -11.84
CA VAL A 339 -4.38 3.53 -11.75
C VAL A 339 -5.44 3.88 -12.79
N SER A 340 -5.33 3.36 -14.01
CA SER A 340 -6.33 3.60 -15.08
C SER A 340 -7.72 3.07 -14.72
N LYS A 341 -7.80 2.10 -13.78
CA LYS A 341 -9.02 1.44 -13.32
C LYS A 341 -9.51 1.91 -11.95
N ASN A 342 -9.10 3.11 -11.50
CA ASN A 342 -9.46 3.72 -10.22
C ASN A 342 -8.74 3.13 -9.00
N GLY A 343 -7.65 2.36 -9.18
CA GLY A 343 -6.92 1.70 -8.11
C GLY A 343 -5.79 2.52 -7.52
N ASN A 344 -5.29 2.05 -6.36
CA ASN A 344 -3.95 2.27 -5.85
C ASN A 344 -3.19 0.94 -5.92
N LEU A 345 -1.88 0.98 -6.09
CA LEU A 345 -1.01 -0.18 -5.92
C LEU A 345 -0.35 -0.10 -4.54
N LEU A 346 -0.58 -1.11 -3.70
CA LEU A 346 0.15 -1.34 -2.46
C LEU A 346 1.17 -2.43 -2.70
N LEU A 347 2.41 -2.03 -2.95
CA LEU A 347 3.51 -2.90 -3.38
C LEU A 347 4.34 -3.33 -2.18
N ASP A 348 4.41 -4.64 -1.94
CA ASP A 348 5.06 -5.17 -0.76
C ASP A 348 6.55 -5.43 -0.95
N VAL A 349 7.29 -5.16 0.11
CA VAL A 349 8.70 -5.54 0.31
C VAL A 349 8.81 -6.45 1.52
N GLY A 350 9.62 -7.50 1.40
CA GLY A 350 9.94 -8.42 2.49
C GLY A 350 11.39 -8.23 2.95
N PRO A 351 11.66 -7.45 4.00
CA PRO A 351 13.03 -7.27 4.51
C PRO A 351 13.55 -8.51 5.25
N GLU A 352 14.87 -8.69 5.22
CA GLU A 352 15.60 -9.63 6.07
C GLU A 352 15.45 -9.26 7.55
N ASP A 353 15.86 -10.15 8.47
CA ASP A 353 15.70 -9.96 9.91
C ASP A 353 16.45 -8.73 10.47
N ASP A 354 17.49 -8.27 9.79
CA ASP A 354 18.25 -7.06 10.14
C ASP A 354 17.71 -5.77 9.47
N GLY A 355 16.63 -5.86 8.71
CA GLY A 355 16.00 -4.75 7.99
C GLY A 355 16.57 -4.50 6.59
N THR A 356 17.48 -5.32 6.09
CA THR A 356 17.98 -5.21 4.73
C THR A 356 16.88 -5.58 3.73
N ILE A 357 16.55 -4.67 2.81
CA ILE A 357 15.66 -4.97 1.68
C ILE A 357 16.48 -5.69 0.60
N PRO A 358 16.03 -6.86 0.11
CA PRO A 358 16.74 -7.63 -0.92
C PRO A 358 17.12 -6.80 -2.15
N ALA A 359 18.34 -7.01 -2.67
CA ALA A 359 18.90 -6.20 -3.77
C ALA A 359 17.99 -6.18 -5.00
N VAL A 360 17.37 -7.30 -5.34
CA VAL A 360 16.42 -7.41 -6.47
C VAL A 360 15.19 -6.53 -6.25
N GLN A 361 14.65 -6.49 -5.04
CA GLN A 361 13.51 -5.64 -4.69
C GLN A 361 13.90 -4.15 -4.75
N LEU A 362 15.09 -3.78 -4.23
CA LEU A 362 15.62 -2.41 -4.33
C LEU A 362 15.79 -1.96 -5.78
N GLU A 363 16.22 -2.85 -6.67
CA GLU A 363 16.35 -2.53 -8.09
C GLU A 363 14.99 -2.20 -8.71
N ARG A 364 13.95 -2.98 -8.41
CA ARG A 364 12.57 -2.72 -8.86
C ARG A 364 12.03 -1.40 -8.36
N LEU A 365 12.25 -1.08 -7.08
CA LEU A 365 11.87 0.20 -6.49
C LEU A 365 12.60 1.37 -7.17
N LYS A 366 13.90 1.24 -7.46
CA LYS A 366 14.68 2.26 -8.17
C LYS A 366 14.17 2.49 -9.60
N ALA A 367 13.87 1.42 -10.33
CA ALA A 367 13.32 1.49 -11.69
C ALA A 367 11.95 2.19 -11.71
N LEU A 368 11.06 1.81 -10.77
CA LEU A 368 9.75 2.42 -10.58
C LEU A 368 9.86 3.91 -10.26
N GLY A 369 10.73 4.27 -9.30
CA GLY A 369 10.96 5.66 -8.92
C GLY A 369 11.55 6.50 -10.06
N ALA A 370 12.46 5.94 -10.85
CA ALA A 370 13.01 6.61 -12.03
C ALA A 370 11.92 6.93 -13.06
N TRP A 371 11.04 5.96 -13.32
CA TRP A 371 9.91 6.15 -14.24
C TRP A 371 8.89 7.17 -13.71
N LEU A 372 8.54 7.11 -12.42
CA LEU A 372 7.58 8.02 -11.78
C LEU A 372 8.08 9.45 -11.67
N ARG A 373 9.38 9.69 -11.48
CA ARG A 373 9.94 11.05 -11.51
C ARG A 373 9.71 11.74 -12.85
N GLN A 374 9.70 10.99 -13.94
CA GLN A 374 9.41 11.54 -15.27
C GLN A 374 7.90 11.59 -15.54
N ASN A 375 7.17 10.51 -15.25
CA ASN A 375 5.81 10.29 -15.74
C ASN A 375 4.72 10.46 -14.65
N GLY A 376 5.09 10.85 -13.43
CA GLY A 376 4.17 10.93 -12.28
C GLY A 376 2.98 11.87 -12.48
N GLU A 377 3.07 12.86 -13.39
CA GLU A 377 1.96 13.73 -13.75
C GLU A 377 0.75 12.94 -14.29
N ALA A 378 1.01 11.84 -15.02
CA ALA A 378 0.00 10.96 -15.58
C ALA A 378 -0.53 9.91 -14.58
N ILE A 379 0.02 9.87 -13.37
CA ILE A 379 -0.29 8.90 -12.32
C ILE A 379 -0.96 9.57 -11.13
N TYR A 380 -0.25 10.47 -10.42
CA TYR A 380 -0.72 11.07 -9.19
C TYR A 380 -1.86 12.06 -9.42
N ASP A 381 -2.87 12.01 -8.54
CA ASP A 381 -4.06 12.88 -8.58
C ASP A 381 -4.86 12.76 -9.88
N THR A 382 -4.69 11.68 -10.62
CA THR A 382 -5.48 11.39 -11.81
C THR A 382 -6.78 10.64 -11.44
N VAL A 383 -7.73 10.69 -12.34
CA VAL A 383 -8.95 9.86 -12.30
C VAL A 383 -9.03 9.03 -13.59
N PRO A 384 -9.79 7.94 -13.62
CA PRO A 384 -10.06 7.22 -14.84
C PRO A 384 -10.67 8.13 -15.91
N TRP A 385 -10.35 7.83 -17.15
CA TRP A 385 -11.07 8.39 -18.29
C TRP A 385 -12.34 7.57 -18.59
N GLU A 386 -13.04 7.83 -19.69
CA GLU A 386 -14.24 7.09 -20.12
C GLU A 386 -13.97 5.59 -20.30
N ARG A 387 -12.75 5.23 -20.61
CA ARG A 387 -12.23 3.86 -20.68
C ARG A 387 -10.83 3.76 -20.08
N ALA A 388 -10.51 2.65 -19.47
CA ALA A 388 -9.18 2.40 -18.90
C ALA A 388 -8.17 1.90 -19.93
N VAL A 389 -8.63 1.09 -20.87
CA VAL A 389 -7.77 0.33 -21.81
C VAL A 389 -8.05 0.69 -23.27
N GLY A 390 -7.06 0.51 -24.12
CA GLY A 390 -7.18 0.66 -25.56
C GLY A 390 -5.96 0.07 -26.26
N LYS A 391 -5.94 0.25 -27.60
CA LYS A 391 -4.81 -0.12 -28.44
C LYS A 391 -4.51 0.99 -29.44
N THR A 392 -3.28 1.00 -29.95
CA THR A 392 -2.98 1.68 -31.20
C THR A 392 -3.37 0.78 -32.38
N ALA A 393 -3.62 1.37 -33.54
CA ALA A 393 -3.82 0.59 -34.78
C ALA A 393 -2.61 -0.28 -35.12
N GLU A 394 -1.43 0.11 -34.65
CA GLU A 394 -0.17 -0.62 -34.79
C GLU A 394 -0.05 -1.81 -33.80
N GLY A 395 -1.00 -1.89 -32.84
CA GLY A 395 -1.16 -3.02 -31.90
C GLY A 395 -0.44 -2.85 -30.56
N ASP A 396 -0.05 -1.62 -30.18
CA ASP A 396 0.49 -1.34 -28.84
C ASP A 396 -0.63 -1.21 -27.84
N ASP A 397 -0.45 -1.75 -26.63
CA ASP A 397 -1.42 -1.65 -25.53
C ASP A 397 -1.39 -0.24 -24.90
N LEU A 398 -2.58 0.33 -24.67
CA LEU A 398 -2.76 1.65 -24.11
C LEU A 398 -3.48 1.60 -22.76
N ARG A 399 -3.13 2.57 -21.89
CA ARG A 399 -3.89 2.90 -20.69
C ARG A 399 -4.18 4.38 -20.62
N PHE A 400 -5.35 4.73 -20.08
CA PHE A 400 -5.83 6.12 -20.07
C PHE A 400 -6.07 6.60 -18.65
N THR A 401 -5.60 7.82 -18.37
CA THR A 401 -5.92 8.57 -17.15
C THR A 401 -6.23 10.01 -17.51
N ARG A 402 -6.92 10.72 -16.61
CA ARG A 402 -7.29 12.14 -16.82
C ARG A 402 -6.92 12.95 -15.58
N LYS A 403 -6.40 14.17 -15.79
CA LYS A 403 -6.19 15.18 -14.75
C LYS A 403 -6.67 16.54 -15.27
N GLY A 404 -7.68 17.10 -14.63
CA GLY A 404 -8.34 18.31 -15.16
C GLY A 404 -8.87 18.09 -16.58
N ASN A 405 -8.42 18.93 -17.51
CA ASN A 405 -8.79 18.86 -18.93
C ASN A 405 -7.82 18.05 -19.78
N ASP A 406 -6.78 17.48 -19.21
CA ASP A 406 -5.76 16.76 -19.95
C ASP A 406 -6.01 15.24 -19.90
N LEU A 407 -5.89 14.60 -21.06
CA LEU A 407 -5.91 13.16 -21.21
C LEU A 407 -4.47 12.66 -21.31
N TYR A 408 -4.14 11.65 -20.52
CA TYR A 408 -2.86 10.93 -20.61
C TYR A 408 -3.11 9.57 -21.22
N THR A 409 -2.33 9.25 -22.23
CA THR A 409 -2.35 7.97 -22.93
C THR A 409 -0.99 7.32 -22.78
N THR A 410 -0.91 6.27 -21.96
CA THR A 410 0.34 5.53 -21.73
C THR A 410 0.42 4.35 -22.69
N ILE A 411 1.47 4.32 -23.51
CA ILE A 411 1.85 3.17 -24.35
C ILE A 411 2.69 2.23 -23.48
N LEU A 412 2.21 0.99 -23.30
CA LEU A 412 2.89 -0.02 -22.52
C LEU A 412 3.97 -0.73 -23.38
N GLY A 413 5.19 -0.75 -22.90
CA GLY A 413 6.32 -1.29 -23.65
C GLY A 413 6.85 -0.33 -24.71
N THR A 414 7.85 -0.78 -25.45
CA THR A 414 8.43 0.00 -26.55
C THR A 414 7.48 0.00 -27.75
N PRO A 415 7.08 1.18 -28.28
CA PRO A 415 6.23 1.28 -29.46
C PRO A 415 6.80 0.49 -30.64
N LYS A 416 5.93 -0.22 -31.36
CA LYS A 416 6.31 -1.07 -32.49
C LYS A 416 6.71 -0.28 -33.73
N THR A 417 6.24 0.96 -33.85
CA THR A 417 6.50 1.86 -34.98
C THR A 417 6.78 3.27 -34.55
N GLN A 418 7.25 4.13 -35.47
CA GLN A 418 7.44 5.57 -35.26
C GLN A 418 6.10 6.37 -35.24
N THR A 419 4.97 5.69 -35.26
CA THR A 419 3.66 6.29 -35.19
C THR A 419 2.77 5.55 -34.19
N ALA A 420 1.91 6.28 -33.50
CA ALA A 420 0.87 5.73 -32.65
C ALA A 420 -0.49 6.29 -33.13
N THR A 421 -1.31 5.45 -33.71
CA THR A 421 -2.70 5.78 -34.08
C THR A 421 -3.61 5.31 -32.96
N ILE A 422 -4.13 6.25 -32.18
CA ILE A 422 -4.89 5.97 -30.95
C ILE A 422 -6.35 5.70 -31.32
N ASP A 423 -6.75 4.44 -31.28
CA ASP A 423 -8.10 4.02 -31.64
C ASP A 423 -9.16 4.66 -30.72
N GLY A 424 -10.24 5.20 -31.33
CA GLY A 424 -11.35 5.83 -30.62
C GLY A 424 -10.99 7.14 -29.93
N VAL A 425 -9.90 7.79 -30.33
CA VAL A 425 -9.49 9.12 -29.86
C VAL A 425 -9.42 10.04 -31.09
N PRO A 426 -10.54 10.70 -31.49
CA PRO A 426 -10.52 11.67 -32.57
C PRO A 426 -9.80 12.95 -32.15
N PRO A 427 -9.08 13.63 -33.05
CA PRO A 427 -8.46 14.91 -32.71
C PRO A 427 -9.51 15.98 -32.39
N ARG A 428 -9.17 16.87 -31.45
CA ARG A 428 -10.01 18.00 -31.05
C ARG A 428 -9.36 19.34 -31.44
N PRO A 429 -10.14 20.38 -31.81
CA PRO A 429 -9.59 21.69 -32.13
C PRO A 429 -8.83 22.28 -30.94
N GLY A 430 -7.61 22.78 -31.20
CA GLY A 430 -6.78 23.45 -30.21
C GLY A 430 -6.05 22.52 -29.22
N MET A 431 -6.19 21.19 -29.33
CA MET A 431 -5.43 20.27 -28.53
C MET A 431 -3.96 20.26 -28.96
N GLN A 432 -3.07 20.10 -28.00
CA GLN A 432 -1.64 19.86 -28.25
C GLN A 432 -1.26 18.48 -27.70
N VAL A 433 -0.37 17.79 -28.42
CA VAL A 433 0.16 16.50 -28.00
C VAL A 433 1.65 16.65 -27.75
N THR A 434 2.08 16.21 -26.57
CA THR A 434 3.51 16.10 -26.19
C THR A 434 3.77 14.70 -25.65
N MET A 435 5.01 14.26 -25.66
CA MET A 435 5.44 13.08 -24.89
C MET A 435 6.06 13.57 -23.60
N ILE A 436 5.65 13.00 -22.47
CA ILE A 436 6.28 13.36 -21.19
C ILE A 436 7.76 12.98 -21.22
N GLY A 437 8.62 13.91 -20.79
CA GLY A 437 10.08 13.78 -20.92
C GLY A 437 10.65 14.46 -22.17
N ASP A 438 9.79 14.90 -23.13
CA ASP A 438 10.15 15.79 -24.23
C ASP A 438 9.06 16.89 -24.36
N ALA A 439 9.44 18.13 -24.06
CA ALA A 439 8.48 19.25 -24.08
C ALA A 439 8.05 19.71 -25.51
N LYS A 440 8.63 19.11 -26.57
CA LYS A 440 8.30 19.51 -27.95
C LYS A 440 6.93 18.99 -28.35
N PRO A 441 6.08 19.85 -28.95
CA PRO A 441 4.83 19.38 -29.58
C PRO A 441 5.11 18.34 -30.66
N LEU A 442 4.34 17.24 -30.63
CA LEU A 442 4.44 16.18 -31.61
C LEU A 442 3.57 16.50 -32.83
N ASN A 443 4.03 16.11 -34.02
CA ASN A 443 3.24 16.19 -35.23
C ASN A 443 2.10 15.18 -35.15
N THR A 444 0.89 15.67 -35.49
CA THR A 444 -0.31 14.84 -35.47
C THR A 444 -1.07 14.95 -36.80
N LYS A 445 -1.79 13.90 -37.16
CA LYS A 445 -2.73 13.91 -38.28
C LYS A 445 -3.95 13.05 -37.97
N VAL A 446 -4.98 13.18 -38.79
CA VAL A 446 -6.17 12.32 -38.71
C VAL A 446 -5.98 11.13 -39.66
N THR A 447 -6.19 9.94 -39.13
CA THR A 447 -6.14 8.69 -39.91
C THR A 447 -7.34 7.83 -39.52
N GLY A 448 -8.26 7.58 -40.47
CA GLY A 448 -9.46 6.81 -40.19
C GLY A 448 -10.37 7.40 -39.09
N GLY A 449 -10.37 8.74 -38.92
CA GLY A 449 -11.09 9.41 -37.85
C GLY A 449 -10.37 9.43 -36.48
N ASN A 450 -9.24 8.76 -36.36
CA ASN A 450 -8.45 8.67 -35.16
C ASN A 450 -7.23 9.61 -35.16
N LEU A 451 -6.76 9.96 -33.99
CA LEU A 451 -5.53 10.72 -33.79
C LEU A 451 -4.32 9.84 -34.08
N GLN A 452 -3.55 10.15 -35.08
CA GLN A 452 -2.22 9.59 -35.30
C GLN A 452 -1.15 10.57 -34.84
N VAL A 453 -0.22 10.09 -34.04
CA VAL A 453 0.89 10.86 -33.47
C VAL A 453 2.20 10.34 -34.03
N MET A 454 3.08 11.25 -34.51
CA MET A 454 4.46 10.91 -34.87
C MET A 454 5.29 10.90 -33.60
N LEU A 455 5.83 9.73 -33.25
CA LEU A 455 6.66 9.57 -32.06
C LEU A 455 8.08 10.12 -32.31
N PRO A 456 8.79 10.57 -31.24
CA PRO A 456 10.18 10.98 -31.35
C PRO A 456 11.06 9.83 -31.82
N GLU A 457 12.12 10.13 -32.56
CA GLU A 457 13.12 9.14 -32.97
C GLU A 457 13.80 8.48 -31.77
N HIS A 458 14.07 9.28 -30.73
CA HIS A 458 14.60 8.83 -29.45
C HIS A 458 13.53 8.99 -28.38
N LEU A 459 13.02 7.88 -27.89
CA LEU A 459 12.00 7.85 -26.85
C LEU A 459 12.62 8.22 -25.49
N PRO A 460 11.98 9.12 -24.71
CA PRO A 460 12.50 9.52 -23.41
C PRO A 460 12.20 8.42 -22.36
N GLY A 461 13.23 7.91 -21.69
CA GLY A 461 13.09 6.90 -20.64
C GLY A 461 12.92 5.47 -21.14
N ASN A 462 12.34 4.60 -20.30
CA ASN A 462 12.21 3.17 -20.53
C ASN A 462 10.81 2.66 -20.11
N TYR A 463 10.47 1.44 -20.51
CA TYR A 463 9.35 0.60 -20.08
C TYR A 463 7.97 1.03 -20.58
N ALA A 464 7.56 2.30 -20.43
CA ALA A 464 6.28 2.80 -20.87
C ALA A 464 6.37 4.30 -21.16
N TYR A 465 5.62 4.78 -22.15
CA TYR A 465 5.74 6.12 -22.69
C TYR A 465 4.40 6.85 -22.67
N VAL A 466 4.39 8.07 -22.15
CA VAL A 466 3.16 8.81 -21.92
C VAL A 466 3.00 9.93 -22.92
N LEU A 467 1.90 9.90 -23.68
CA LEU A 467 1.42 11.01 -24.47
C LEU A 467 0.45 11.85 -23.64
N LYS A 468 0.71 13.15 -23.53
CA LYS A 468 -0.18 14.13 -22.93
C LYS A 468 -0.96 14.82 -24.04
N LEU A 469 -2.28 14.69 -24.02
CA LEU A 469 -3.21 15.35 -24.92
C LEU A 469 -3.84 16.53 -24.15
N ALA A 470 -3.19 17.69 -24.21
CA ALA A 470 -3.60 18.87 -23.46
C ALA A 470 -4.95 19.42 -23.96
N GLY A 471 -5.90 19.63 -23.03
CA GLY A 471 -7.23 20.14 -23.30
C GLY A 471 -8.18 19.13 -23.96
N TYR A 472 -7.83 17.86 -24.03
CA TYR A 472 -8.66 16.84 -24.67
C TYR A 472 -9.89 16.43 -23.86
N ALA A 473 -9.79 16.35 -22.54
CA ALA A 473 -10.79 15.75 -21.65
C ALA A 473 -11.88 16.77 -21.18
N ARG A 474 -12.23 17.72 -22.02
CA ARG A 474 -13.26 18.74 -21.71
C ARG A 474 -14.66 18.17 -21.77
#